data_fdf319578ed09039cdc2cbe3d5c080a0
#
_entry.id   fdf319578ed09039cdc2cbe3d5c080a0
#
_cell.length_a   1.000
_cell.length_b   1.000
_cell.length_c   1.000
_cell.angle_alpha   90.00
_cell.angle_beta   90.00
_cell.angle_gamma   90.00
#
_symmetry.space_group_name_H-M   'P 1'
#
loop_
_entity.id
_entity.type
_entity.pdbx_description
1 polymer ?
#
loop_
_entity_poly.entity_id
_entity_poly.type
_entity_poly.pdbx_seq_one_letter_code
_entity_poly.pdbx_strand_id
1 'polypeptide(L)'
;VAGIFSDPKAAPLGRIIAFVGTKGGVGSSTIAHNIAYAFSNNLDTETILTDLDLSFGTSALNFNHDGGGTFYESLSAPDRVDVTLLDRLMSKRGSKLSLLNGPGTIERDMTFDSQAIETVLEVVRKAAPLIVVDIPNAWAPWVKHTLLSADEVIITASPELPSLRNAKNLMDMLKLGRPNDSIPKLILNNVGVPKRPEISAADFSKALGIEASAIIPHDPQSFGQAQGNGKMIYEVAPKSK
;
A
#
# COMPACT_ATOMS: atom_id res chain seq x y z
N VAL A 1 19.20 -11.95 14.17
CA VAL A 1 20.65 -11.66 14.34
C VAL A 1 20.95 -10.18 14.04
N ALA A 2 20.04 -9.42 13.45
CA ALA A 2 20.23 -7.99 13.13
C ALA A 2 20.26 -7.03 14.34
N GLY A 3 19.91 -7.49 15.54
CA GLY A 3 19.84 -6.64 16.73
C GLY A 3 21.16 -6.39 17.48
N ILE A 4 22.26 -6.99 17.06
CA ILE A 4 23.51 -6.97 17.84
C ILE A 4 24.46 -5.83 17.43
N PHE A 5 24.20 -5.17 16.28
CA PHE A 5 25.06 -4.10 15.75
C PHE A 5 24.32 -2.79 15.45
N SER A 6 23.11 -2.59 15.95
CA SER A 6 22.43 -1.30 15.80
C SER A 6 23.10 -0.25 16.70
N ASP A 7 23.48 0.87 16.10
CA ASP A 7 23.93 2.05 16.85
C ASP A 7 22.81 2.44 17.83
N PRO A 8 23.06 2.46 19.16
CA PRO A 8 22.05 2.83 20.15
C PRO A 8 21.50 4.26 20.00
N LYS A 9 22.13 5.08 19.15
CA LYS A 9 21.73 6.46 18.84
C LYS A 9 21.03 6.58 17.49
N ALA A 10 20.95 5.52 16.69
CA ALA A 10 20.22 5.57 15.44
C ALA A 10 18.72 5.69 15.71
N ALA A 11 18.06 6.62 15.03
CA ALA A 11 16.60 6.69 15.06
C ALA A 11 15.98 5.37 14.59
N PRO A 12 14.89 4.91 15.22
CA PRO A 12 14.24 3.67 14.80
C PRO A 12 13.81 3.78 13.35
N LEU A 13 14.02 2.71 12.58
CA LEU A 13 13.55 2.64 11.20
C LEU A 13 12.02 2.67 11.17
N GLY A 14 11.47 3.39 10.19
CA GLY A 14 10.05 3.43 9.94
C GLY A 14 9.47 2.05 9.61
N ARG A 15 8.20 1.83 9.97
CA ARG A 15 7.48 0.60 9.67
C ARG A 15 6.88 0.65 8.29
N ILE A 16 7.06 -0.43 7.53
CA ILE A 16 6.43 -0.63 6.22
C ILE A 16 5.14 -1.42 6.38
N ILE A 17 4.02 -0.84 5.94
CA ILE A 17 2.74 -1.53 5.76
C ILE A 17 2.50 -1.66 4.25
N ALA A 18 2.56 -2.88 3.74
CA ALA A 18 2.35 -3.17 2.33
C ALA A 18 0.88 -3.55 2.06
N PHE A 19 0.29 -2.90 1.08
CA PHE A 19 -1.07 -3.17 0.61
C PHE A 19 -1.03 -3.89 -0.73
N VAL A 20 -1.76 -5.00 -0.83
CA VAL A 20 -1.87 -5.78 -2.07
C VAL A 20 -3.29 -6.22 -2.31
N GLY A 21 -3.76 -6.08 -3.54
CA GLY A 21 -5.06 -6.57 -3.97
C GLY A 21 -5.00 -8.03 -4.44
N THR A 22 -6.04 -8.80 -4.15
CA THR A 22 -6.19 -10.18 -4.67
C THR A 22 -6.42 -10.23 -6.17
N LYS A 23 -6.89 -9.15 -6.76
CA LYS A 23 -7.04 -8.92 -8.21
C LYS A 23 -7.17 -7.43 -8.49
N GLY A 24 -7.10 -7.02 -9.74
CA GLY A 24 -7.40 -5.66 -10.16
C GLY A 24 -8.83 -5.25 -9.79
N GLY A 25 -9.02 -4.00 -9.38
CA GLY A 25 -10.33 -3.42 -9.05
C GLY A 25 -10.91 -3.78 -7.68
N VAL A 26 -10.20 -4.50 -6.81
CA VAL A 26 -10.67 -4.77 -5.44
C VAL A 26 -10.56 -3.57 -4.51
N GLY A 27 -9.90 -2.47 -4.94
CA GLY A 27 -9.79 -1.23 -4.19
C GLY A 27 -8.60 -1.16 -3.22
N SER A 28 -7.56 -1.96 -3.43
CA SER A 28 -6.34 -1.96 -2.59
C SER A 28 -5.72 -0.58 -2.50
N SER A 29 -5.45 0.06 -3.65
CA SER A 29 -4.88 1.42 -3.71
C SER A 29 -5.77 2.45 -3.01
N THR A 30 -7.09 2.39 -3.24
CA THR A 30 -8.03 3.28 -2.55
C THR A 30 -7.93 3.15 -1.04
N ILE A 31 -7.82 1.92 -0.53
CA ILE A 31 -7.68 1.66 0.91
C ILE A 31 -6.31 2.14 1.40
N ALA A 32 -5.22 1.83 0.69
CA ALA A 32 -3.87 2.28 1.03
C ALA A 32 -3.80 3.81 1.16
N HIS A 33 -4.35 4.53 0.19
CA HIS A 33 -4.37 6.00 0.17
C HIS A 33 -5.18 6.58 1.35
N ASN A 34 -6.36 6.04 1.62
CA ASN A 34 -7.20 6.50 2.72
C ASN A 34 -6.56 6.19 4.09
N ILE A 35 -5.88 5.05 4.23
CA ILE A 35 -5.17 4.69 5.46
C ILE A 35 -3.94 5.58 5.65
N ALA A 36 -3.15 5.86 4.61
CA ALA A 36 -2.02 6.79 4.68
C ALA A 36 -2.48 8.19 5.12
N TYR A 37 -3.59 8.67 4.55
CA TYR A 37 -4.20 9.94 4.95
C TYR A 37 -4.69 9.90 6.41
N ALA A 38 -5.34 8.83 6.84
CA ALA A 38 -5.83 8.71 8.21
C ALA A 38 -4.68 8.70 9.23
N PHE A 39 -3.58 8.01 8.97
CA PHE A 39 -2.40 8.07 9.84
C PHE A 39 -1.83 9.48 9.95
N SER A 40 -1.67 10.17 8.84
CA SER A 40 -1.09 11.51 8.82
C SER A 40 -2.02 12.58 9.41
N ASN A 41 -3.31 12.51 9.10
CA ASN A 41 -4.27 13.56 9.45
C ASN A 41 -4.99 13.32 10.78
N ASN A 42 -5.35 12.05 11.08
CA ASN A 42 -6.15 11.73 12.26
C ASN A 42 -5.29 11.26 13.44
N LEU A 43 -4.18 10.57 13.16
CA LEU A 43 -3.26 10.04 14.17
C LEU A 43 -1.97 10.86 14.31
N ASP A 44 -1.86 11.97 13.59
CA ASP A 44 -0.75 12.92 13.66
C ASP A 44 0.63 12.29 13.41
N THR A 45 0.70 11.24 12.59
CA THR A 45 1.90 10.46 12.32
C THR A 45 2.50 10.85 10.97
N GLU A 46 3.79 11.20 10.95
CA GLU A 46 4.52 11.41 9.69
C GLU A 46 4.49 10.13 8.86
N THR A 47 3.94 10.22 7.68
CA THR A 47 3.65 9.08 6.80
C THR A 47 4.17 9.34 5.40
N ILE A 48 4.82 8.35 4.82
CA ILE A 48 5.14 8.35 3.39
C ILE A 48 4.23 7.31 2.71
N LEU A 49 3.49 7.74 1.70
CA LEU A 49 2.81 6.84 0.78
C LEU A 49 3.69 6.64 -0.45
N THR A 50 4.07 5.40 -0.71
CA THR A 50 4.85 5.01 -1.89
C THR A 50 3.98 4.17 -2.82
N ASP A 51 3.78 4.66 -4.04
CA ASP A 51 3.01 3.98 -5.08
C ASP A 51 3.98 3.25 -6.01
N LEU A 52 3.97 1.92 -5.95
CA LEU A 52 4.84 1.06 -6.76
C LEU A 52 4.19 0.65 -8.10
N ASP A 53 2.98 1.13 -8.40
CA ASP A 53 2.44 1.04 -9.76
C ASP A 53 2.99 2.18 -10.61
N LEU A 54 4.20 1.98 -11.10
CA LEU A 54 4.96 3.03 -11.80
C LEU A 54 4.29 3.47 -13.11
N SER A 55 3.54 2.58 -13.74
CA SER A 55 2.90 2.83 -15.03
C SER A 55 1.47 3.37 -14.91
N PHE A 56 0.70 2.84 -13.99
CA PHE A 56 -0.73 3.10 -13.87
C PHE A 56 -1.14 3.60 -12.48
N GLY A 57 -0.16 3.95 -11.63
CA GLY A 57 -0.40 4.47 -10.29
C GLY A 57 -1.27 5.72 -10.32
N THR A 58 -2.19 5.80 -9.36
CA THR A 58 -3.19 6.88 -9.29
C THR A 58 -3.07 7.74 -8.04
N SER A 59 -2.04 7.53 -7.24
CA SER A 59 -1.88 8.26 -5.98
C SER A 59 -1.82 9.78 -6.18
N ALA A 60 -1.06 10.27 -7.15
CA ALA A 60 -1.02 11.70 -7.47
C ALA A 60 -2.42 12.26 -7.80
N LEU A 61 -3.18 11.56 -8.66
CA LEU A 61 -4.54 11.96 -9.03
C LEU A 61 -5.50 11.94 -7.83
N ASN A 62 -5.44 10.87 -7.01
CA ASN A 62 -6.32 10.70 -5.86
C ASN A 62 -6.09 11.74 -4.77
N PHE A 63 -4.92 12.35 -4.72
CA PHE A 63 -4.60 13.45 -3.82
C PHE A 63 -4.68 14.82 -4.48
N ASN A 64 -5.16 14.91 -5.73
CA ASN A 64 -5.22 16.13 -6.53
C ASN A 64 -3.87 16.87 -6.53
N HIS A 65 -2.82 16.14 -6.84
CA HIS A 65 -1.46 16.65 -6.80
C HIS A 65 -0.79 16.49 -8.15
N ASP A 66 -0.36 17.62 -8.71
CA ASP A 66 0.37 17.67 -9.98
C ASP A 66 1.83 18.05 -9.69
N GLY A 67 2.74 17.14 -9.98
CA GLY A 67 4.17 17.42 -9.93
C GLY A 67 4.89 16.85 -8.71
N GLY A 68 6.19 16.93 -8.75
CA GLY A 68 7.16 16.27 -7.88
C GLY A 68 8.04 15.33 -8.69
N GLY A 69 9.12 14.87 -8.09
CA GLY A 69 9.91 13.77 -8.62
C GLY A 69 9.15 12.46 -8.50
N THR A 70 9.73 11.42 -9.01
CA THR A 70 9.07 10.12 -9.06
C THR A 70 9.91 9.03 -8.39
N PHE A 71 9.24 7.98 -7.94
CA PHE A 71 9.91 6.76 -7.48
C PHE A 71 10.82 6.18 -8.56
N TYR A 72 10.45 6.33 -9.83
CA TYR A 72 11.27 5.93 -10.98
C TYR A 72 12.66 6.58 -10.97
N GLU A 73 12.74 7.87 -10.65
CA GLU A 73 14.02 8.60 -10.58
C GLU A 73 14.93 8.03 -9.49
N SER A 74 14.36 7.65 -8.35
CA SER A 74 15.12 6.98 -7.29
C SER A 74 15.60 5.59 -7.71
N LEU A 75 14.79 4.83 -8.47
CA LEU A 75 15.17 3.51 -8.96
C LEU A 75 16.22 3.53 -10.07
N SER A 76 16.33 4.65 -10.80
CA SER A 76 17.32 4.78 -11.89
C SER A 76 18.77 4.86 -11.39
N ALA A 77 18.97 5.25 -10.12
CA ALA A 77 20.30 5.29 -9.49
C ALA A 77 20.15 5.02 -7.97
N PRO A 78 19.76 3.79 -7.56
CA PRO A 78 19.39 3.48 -6.19
C PRO A 78 20.50 3.76 -5.17
N ASP A 79 21.76 3.52 -5.52
CA ASP A 79 22.92 3.77 -4.66
C ASP A 79 23.20 5.26 -4.38
N ARG A 80 22.56 6.16 -5.12
CA ARG A 80 22.69 7.62 -4.92
C ARG A 80 21.53 8.20 -4.12
N VAL A 81 20.56 7.38 -3.77
CA VAL A 81 19.38 7.84 -3.04
C VAL A 81 19.75 8.01 -1.56
N ASP A 82 19.51 9.19 -1.07
CA ASP A 82 19.57 9.53 0.36
C ASP A 82 18.26 10.23 0.78
N VAL A 83 18.11 10.49 2.07
CA VAL A 83 16.92 11.15 2.62
C VAL A 83 16.72 12.55 2.02
N THR A 84 17.80 13.25 1.70
CA THR A 84 17.75 14.60 1.10
C THR A 84 17.20 14.55 -0.33
N LEU A 85 17.64 13.60 -1.11
CA LEU A 85 17.12 13.39 -2.46
C LEU A 85 15.65 12.96 -2.41
N LEU A 86 15.30 12.03 -1.52
CA LEU A 86 13.90 11.61 -1.34
C LEU A 86 12.99 12.79 -0.98
N ASP A 87 13.41 13.67 -0.06
CA ASP A 87 12.59 14.84 0.30
C ASP A 87 12.34 15.78 -0.88
N ARG A 88 13.27 15.86 -1.84
CA ARG A 88 13.09 16.62 -3.10
C ARG A 88 12.18 15.92 -4.10
N LEU A 89 12.16 14.59 -4.12
CA LEU A 89 11.32 13.79 -5.02
C LEU A 89 9.89 13.67 -4.50
N MET A 90 9.71 13.69 -3.18
CA MET A 90 8.40 13.58 -2.55
C MET A 90 7.58 14.86 -2.70
N SER A 91 6.31 14.69 -2.95
CA SER A 91 5.33 15.77 -2.86
C SER A 91 4.62 15.75 -1.50
N LYS A 92 4.28 16.91 -0.96
CA LYS A 92 3.67 17.05 0.37
C LYS A 92 2.16 17.23 0.26
N ARG A 93 1.40 16.47 1.04
CA ARG A 93 -0.05 16.65 1.20
C ARG A 93 -0.36 16.98 2.68
N GLY A 94 -0.59 18.25 2.95
CA GLY A 94 -0.67 18.72 4.35
C GLY A 94 0.70 18.73 5.03
N SER A 95 0.71 18.63 6.36
CA SER A 95 1.94 18.75 7.16
C SER A 95 2.68 17.42 7.36
N LYS A 96 2.02 16.28 7.25
CA LYS A 96 2.57 14.99 7.69
C LYS A 96 2.43 13.84 6.67
N LEU A 97 1.84 14.08 5.50
CA LEU A 97 1.79 13.09 4.43
C LEU A 97 2.73 13.51 3.30
N SER A 98 3.65 12.63 2.95
CA SER A 98 4.50 12.75 1.78
C SER A 98 4.14 11.65 0.79
N LEU A 99 4.12 11.98 -0.49
CA LEU A 99 3.79 11.08 -1.59
C LEU A 99 5.05 10.84 -2.42
N LEU A 100 5.40 9.60 -2.64
CA LEU A 100 6.45 9.17 -3.55
C LEU A 100 5.80 8.33 -4.65
N ASN A 101 5.42 8.99 -5.72
CA ASN A 101 4.57 8.41 -6.76
C ASN A 101 5.38 7.79 -7.90
N GLY A 102 4.75 6.88 -8.65
CA GLY A 102 5.22 6.52 -9.97
C GLY A 102 5.04 7.66 -10.98
N PRO A 103 5.74 7.62 -12.12
CA PRO A 103 5.59 8.65 -13.16
C PRO A 103 4.24 8.60 -13.88
N GLY A 104 3.45 7.53 -13.71
CA GLY A 104 2.15 7.39 -14.35
C GLY A 104 2.19 7.38 -15.88
N THR A 105 3.27 6.86 -16.48
CA THR A 105 3.45 6.80 -17.93
C THR A 105 3.89 5.42 -18.38
N ILE A 106 3.52 5.07 -19.61
CA ILE A 106 3.92 3.83 -20.28
C ILE A 106 5.01 4.08 -21.36
N GLU A 107 5.50 5.28 -21.47
CA GLU A 107 6.52 5.65 -22.48
C GLU A 107 7.91 5.09 -22.18
N ARG A 108 8.12 4.60 -20.95
CA ARG A 108 9.40 4.07 -20.49
C ARG A 108 9.24 2.62 -20.04
N ASP A 109 10.28 1.83 -20.23
CA ASP A 109 10.35 0.52 -19.58
C ASP A 109 10.49 0.71 -18.07
N MET A 110 9.52 0.17 -17.33
CA MET A 110 9.44 0.25 -15.87
C MET A 110 9.93 -1.05 -15.20
N THR A 111 10.85 -1.76 -15.85
CA THR A 111 11.43 -2.98 -15.32
C THR A 111 12.60 -2.65 -14.41
N PHE A 112 12.50 -3.04 -13.13
CA PHE A 112 13.57 -2.90 -12.15
C PHE A 112 13.81 -4.23 -11.46
N ASP A 113 15.02 -4.45 -10.96
CA ASP A 113 15.28 -5.60 -10.14
C ASP A 113 14.81 -5.38 -8.69
N SER A 114 14.70 -6.49 -7.95
CA SER A 114 14.24 -6.46 -6.57
C SER A 114 15.19 -5.68 -5.66
N GLN A 115 16.49 -5.71 -5.95
CA GLN A 115 17.52 -5.04 -5.14
C GLN A 115 17.40 -3.51 -5.22
N ALA A 116 17.09 -2.96 -6.42
CA ALA A 116 16.91 -1.52 -6.58
C ALA A 116 15.74 -1.01 -5.71
N ILE A 117 14.61 -1.74 -5.75
CA ILE A 117 13.42 -1.38 -4.95
C ILE A 117 13.72 -1.50 -3.45
N GLU A 118 14.38 -2.57 -3.01
CA GLU A 118 14.78 -2.78 -1.62
C GLU A 118 15.67 -1.64 -1.12
N THR A 119 16.72 -1.31 -1.88
CA THR A 119 17.66 -0.23 -1.54
C THR A 119 16.95 1.10 -1.34
N VAL A 120 16.03 1.45 -2.23
CA VAL A 120 15.25 2.69 -2.10
C VAL A 120 14.31 2.64 -0.90
N LEU A 121 13.60 1.53 -0.69
CA LEU A 121 12.69 1.38 0.46
C LEU A 121 13.42 1.44 1.79
N GLU A 122 14.66 0.94 1.88
CA GLU A 122 15.49 1.10 3.09
C GLU A 122 15.81 2.57 3.39
N VAL A 123 16.02 3.41 2.37
CA VAL A 123 16.21 4.85 2.57
C VAL A 123 14.90 5.53 2.96
N VAL A 124 13.78 5.15 2.33
CA VAL A 124 12.44 5.63 2.67
C VAL A 124 12.10 5.35 4.14
N ARG A 125 12.49 4.18 4.69
CA ARG A 125 12.32 3.84 6.13
C ARG A 125 13.06 4.77 7.08
N LYS A 126 14.09 5.46 6.62
CA LYS A 126 14.83 6.44 7.44
C LYS A 126 14.19 7.83 7.44
N ALA A 127 13.26 8.07 6.50
CA ALA A 127 12.69 9.40 6.27
C ALA A 127 11.39 9.66 7.05
N ALA A 128 10.67 8.61 7.49
CA ALA A 128 9.45 8.75 8.27
C ALA A 128 9.20 7.52 9.16
N PRO A 129 8.45 7.65 10.28
CA PRO A 129 8.12 6.53 11.15
C PRO A 129 7.14 5.52 10.52
N LEU A 130 6.37 5.93 9.52
CA LEU A 130 5.40 5.07 8.84
C LEU A 130 5.48 5.19 7.33
N ILE A 131 5.57 4.04 6.66
CA ILE A 131 5.57 3.92 5.21
C ILE A 131 4.40 3.03 4.79
N VAL A 132 3.50 3.57 4.00
CA VAL A 132 2.43 2.84 3.32
C VAL A 132 2.91 2.55 1.90
N VAL A 133 2.99 1.28 1.55
CA VAL A 133 3.42 0.85 0.21
C VAL A 133 2.23 0.28 -0.53
N ASP A 134 1.80 0.95 -1.59
CA ASP A 134 0.77 0.46 -2.50
C ASP A 134 1.41 -0.41 -3.58
N ILE A 135 1.06 -1.69 -3.59
CA ILE A 135 1.63 -2.69 -4.50
C ILE A 135 0.63 -2.99 -5.61
N PRO A 136 1.04 -2.87 -6.89
CA PRO A 136 0.18 -3.15 -8.02
C PRO A 136 -0.26 -4.62 -8.06
N ASN A 137 -1.41 -4.88 -8.70
CA ASN A 137 -1.86 -6.24 -8.97
C ASN A 137 -1.05 -6.87 -10.12
N ALA A 138 0.22 -7.06 -9.90
CA ALA A 138 1.16 -7.74 -10.78
C ALA A 138 1.97 -8.76 -9.97
N TRP A 139 2.38 -9.86 -10.58
CA TRP A 139 3.20 -10.84 -9.88
C TRP A 139 4.60 -10.87 -10.50
N ALA A 140 5.54 -10.30 -9.78
CA ALA A 140 6.94 -10.21 -10.17
C ALA A 140 7.85 -10.55 -8.97
N PRO A 141 9.13 -10.90 -9.19
CA PRO A 141 10.07 -11.19 -8.10
C PRO A 141 10.17 -10.07 -7.06
N TRP A 142 10.18 -8.82 -7.48
CA TRP A 142 10.25 -7.67 -6.59
C TRP A 142 8.97 -7.50 -5.74
N VAL A 143 7.78 -7.80 -6.29
CA VAL A 143 6.52 -7.79 -5.52
C VAL A 143 6.58 -8.80 -4.37
N LYS A 144 6.99 -10.03 -4.68
CA LYS A 144 7.17 -11.06 -3.66
C LYS A 144 8.18 -10.62 -2.60
N HIS A 145 9.31 -10.05 -3.02
CA HIS A 145 10.34 -9.57 -2.11
C HIS A 145 9.83 -8.47 -1.19
N THR A 146 9.16 -7.45 -1.74
CA THR A 146 8.56 -6.34 -0.97
C THR A 146 7.54 -6.84 0.06
N LEU A 147 6.67 -7.79 -0.32
CA LEU A 147 5.70 -8.40 0.59
C LEU A 147 6.37 -9.20 1.72
N LEU A 148 7.50 -9.86 1.43
CA LEU A 148 8.24 -10.64 2.43
C LEU A 148 9.04 -9.75 3.39
N SER A 149 9.49 -8.57 2.97
CA SER A 149 10.29 -7.64 3.77
C SER A 149 9.48 -6.57 4.53
N ALA A 150 8.19 -6.42 4.21
CA ALA A 150 7.32 -5.49 4.90
C ALA A 150 7.06 -5.89 6.36
N ASP A 151 6.91 -4.93 7.28
CA ASP A 151 6.59 -5.22 8.69
C ASP A 151 5.16 -5.74 8.85
N GLU A 152 4.21 -5.21 8.05
CA GLU A 152 2.84 -5.71 7.97
C GLU A 152 2.39 -5.81 6.51
N VAL A 153 1.51 -6.79 6.24
CA VAL A 153 0.87 -6.95 4.93
C VAL A 153 -0.64 -6.91 5.10
N ILE A 154 -1.28 -6.08 4.28
CA ILE A 154 -2.74 -5.97 4.20
C ILE A 154 -3.18 -6.49 2.83
N ILE A 155 -3.98 -7.55 2.86
CA ILE A 155 -4.56 -8.15 1.68
C ILE A 155 -5.98 -7.63 1.51
N THR A 156 -6.24 -6.97 0.38
CA THR A 156 -7.60 -6.51 0.01
C THR A 156 -8.25 -7.51 -0.93
N ALA A 157 -9.45 -7.96 -0.60
CA ALA A 157 -10.24 -8.90 -1.37
C ALA A 157 -11.69 -8.43 -1.55
N SER A 158 -12.33 -8.81 -2.64
CA SER A 158 -13.79 -8.77 -2.78
C SER A 158 -14.40 -10.11 -2.39
N PRO A 159 -15.66 -10.18 -1.92
CA PRO A 159 -16.27 -11.43 -1.43
C PRO A 159 -16.72 -12.37 -2.57
N GLU A 160 -15.75 -12.83 -3.38
CA GLU A 160 -15.97 -13.69 -4.55
C GLU A 160 -14.87 -14.74 -4.71
N LEU A 161 -15.17 -15.81 -5.41
CA LEU A 161 -14.30 -16.99 -5.52
C LEU A 161 -12.90 -16.71 -6.08
N PRO A 162 -12.70 -15.89 -7.14
CA PRO A 162 -11.34 -15.55 -7.60
C PRO A 162 -10.51 -14.84 -6.54
N SER A 163 -11.12 -13.91 -5.81
CA SER A 163 -10.45 -13.20 -4.71
C SER A 163 -10.09 -14.13 -3.55
N LEU A 164 -10.98 -15.05 -3.19
CA LEU A 164 -10.74 -16.06 -2.15
C LEU A 164 -9.53 -16.94 -2.51
N ARG A 165 -9.50 -17.47 -3.75
CA ARG A 165 -8.38 -18.29 -4.22
C ARG A 165 -7.06 -17.52 -4.17
N ASN A 166 -7.06 -16.28 -4.65
CA ASN A 166 -5.84 -15.48 -4.71
C ASN A 166 -5.39 -15.01 -3.30
N ALA A 167 -6.34 -14.68 -2.41
CA ALA A 167 -6.06 -14.42 -1.00
C ALA A 167 -5.38 -15.64 -0.35
N LYS A 168 -5.90 -16.85 -0.60
CA LYS A 168 -5.28 -18.08 -0.10
C LYS A 168 -3.85 -18.25 -0.58
N ASN A 169 -3.60 -18.05 -1.88
CA ASN A 169 -2.25 -18.15 -2.45
C ASN A 169 -1.28 -17.15 -1.81
N LEU A 170 -1.71 -15.89 -1.63
CA LEU A 170 -0.90 -14.86 -0.95
C LEU A 170 -0.62 -15.24 0.51
N MET A 171 -1.64 -15.69 1.23
CA MET A 171 -1.52 -16.12 2.62
C MET A 171 -0.54 -17.28 2.78
N ASP A 172 -0.66 -18.31 1.93
CA ASP A 172 0.20 -19.49 1.99
C ASP A 172 1.67 -19.13 1.68
N MET A 173 1.89 -18.26 0.67
CA MET A 173 3.21 -17.75 0.33
C MET A 173 3.82 -16.94 1.50
N LEU A 174 3.04 -16.06 2.13
CA LEU A 174 3.51 -15.24 3.24
C LEU A 174 3.81 -16.09 4.48
N LYS A 175 2.95 -17.07 4.81
CA LYS A 175 3.20 -18.00 5.92
C LYS A 175 4.49 -18.80 5.73
N LEU A 176 4.77 -19.24 4.49
CA LEU A 176 5.97 -19.99 4.18
C LEU A 176 7.24 -19.12 4.27
N GLY A 177 7.17 -17.89 3.75
CA GLY A 177 8.31 -16.98 3.69
C GLY A 177 8.56 -16.20 4.98
N ARG A 178 7.53 -16.07 5.85
CA ARG A 178 7.55 -15.27 7.09
C ARG A 178 6.96 -16.05 8.27
N PRO A 179 7.52 -17.20 8.64
CA PRO A 179 6.90 -18.10 9.62
C PRO A 179 6.83 -17.52 11.04
N ASN A 180 7.67 -16.54 11.37
CA ASN A 180 7.77 -15.92 12.69
C ASN A 180 7.14 -14.53 12.77
N ASP A 181 6.58 -14.03 11.66
CA ASP A 181 6.01 -12.68 11.59
C ASP A 181 4.49 -12.69 11.86
N SER A 182 3.92 -11.51 12.01
CA SER A 182 2.48 -11.36 12.17
C SER A 182 1.72 -11.90 10.95
N ILE A 183 0.56 -12.50 11.22
CA ILE A 183 -0.35 -12.98 10.15
C ILE A 183 -0.83 -11.76 9.36
N PRO A 184 -0.84 -11.84 8.01
CA PRO A 184 -1.38 -10.76 7.18
C PRO A 184 -2.82 -10.41 7.55
N LYS A 185 -3.15 -9.13 7.50
CA LYS A 185 -4.51 -8.64 7.73
C LYS A 185 -5.34 -8.75 6.47
N LEU A 186 -6.59 -9.14 6.60
CA LEU A 186 -7.55 -9.23 5.50
C LEU A 186 -8.56 -8.09 5.59
N ILE A 187 -8.74 -7.38 4.49
CA ILE A 187 -9.85 -6.44 4.31
C ILE A 187 -10.78 -6.97 3.23
N LEU A 188 -12.05 -7.20 3.58
CA LEU A 188 -13.09 -7.50 2.61
C LEU A 188 -13.73 -6.19 2.17
N ASN A 189 -13.54 -5.84 0.91
CA ASN A 189 -14.03 -4.60 0.32
C ASN A 189 -15.16 -4.86 -0.69
N ASN A 190 -15.96 -3.85 -0.96
CA ASN A 190 -17.12 -3.92 -1.85
C ASN A 190 -18.12 -4.99 -1.43
N VAL A 191 -18.40 -5.13 -0.14
CA VAL A 191 -19.39 -6.08 0.37
C VAL A 191 -20.79 -5.54 0.18
N GLY A 192 -21.72 -6.37 -0.30
CA GLY A 192 -23.11 -6.00 -0.52
C GLY A 192 -23.38 -5.30 -1.86
N VAL A 193 -22.62 -5.60 -2.91
CA VAL A 193 -22.91 -5.11 -4.26
C VAL A 193 -24.28 -5.65 -4.73
N PRO A 194 -25.22 -4.79 -5.10
CA PRO A 194 -26.56 -5.24 -5.50
C PRO A 194 -26.52 -6.28 -6.63
N LYS A 195 -27.27 -7.37 -6.46
CA LYS A 195 -27.40 -8.46 -7.44
C LYS A 195 -26.10 -9.24 -7.73
N ARG A 196 -25.00 -9.00 -7.02
CA ARG A 196 -23.81 -9.81 -7.14
C ARG A 196 -23.88 -10.97 -6.14
N PRO A 197 -23.74 -12.25 -6.59
CA PRO A 197 -23.54 -13.36 -5.67
C PRO A 197 -22.24 -13.16 -4.89
N GLU A 198 -22.29 -13.31 -3.57
CA GLU A 198 -21.14 -13.11 -2.69
C GLU A 198 -20.89 -14.32 -1.81
N ILE A 199 -19.62 -14.58 -1.50
CA ILE A 199 -19.24 -15.47 -0.41
C ILE A 199 -19.40 -14.68 0.89
N SER A 200 -20.11 -15.22 1.88
CA SER A 200 -20.27 -14.54 3.15
C SER A 200 -18.91 -14.26 3.80
N ALA A 201 -18.79 -13.16 4.56
CA ALA A 201 -17.56 -12.84 5.28
C ALA A 201 -17.13 -13.99 6.22
N ALA A 202 -18.09 -14.68 6.83
CA ALA A 202 -17.83 -15.83 7.70
C ALA A 202 -17.24 -17.01 6.92
N ASP A 203 -17.79 -17.34 5.75
CA ASP A 203 -17.27 -18.44 4.92
C ASP A 203 -15.92 -18.09 4.33
N PHE A 204 -15.71 -16.81 3.94
CA PHE A 204 -14.43 -16.31 3.46
C PHE A 204 -13.34 -16.43 4.53
N SER A 205 -13.62 -15.96 5.75
CA SER A 205 -12.74 -16.07 6.91
C SER A 205 -12.43 -17.52 7.26
N LYS A 206 -13.47 -18.38 7.29
CA LYS A 206 -13.31 -19.82 7.56
C LYS A 206 -12.40 -20.51 6.53
N ALA A 207 -12.56 -20.19 5.24
CA ALA A 207 -11.75 -20.79 4.18
C ALA A 207 -10.27 -20.36 4.26
N LEU A 208 -9.99 -19.16 4.73
CA LEU A 208 -8.61 -18.66 4.90
C LEU A 208 -7.99 -18.99 6.27
N GLY A 209 -8.83 -19.35 7.25
CA GLY A 209 -8.41 -19.59 8.63
C GLY A 209 -7.98 -18.31 9.37
N ILE A 210 -8.51 -17.16 8.95
CA ILE A 210 -8.29 -15.86 9.61
C ILE A 210 -9.58 -15.04 9.56
N GLU A 211 -9.81 -14.19 10.56
CA GLU A 211 -10.90 -13.23 10.54
C GLU A 211 -10.56 -12.02 9.66
N ALA A 212 -11.59 -11.46 9.00
CA ALA A 212 -11.44 -10.19 8.31
C ALA A 212 -11.21 -9.08 9.34
N SER A 213 -10.09 -8.36 9.19
CA SER A 213 -9.75 -7.22 10.06
C SER A 213 -10.68 -6.02 9.85
N ALA A 214 -11.23 -5.89 8.65
CA ALA A 214 -12.26 -4.92 8.31
C ALA A 214 -13.15 -5.43 7.18
N ILE A 215 -14.41 -4.99 7.20
CA ILE A 215 -15.39 -5.23 6.15
C ILE A 215 -15.90 -3.87 5.69
N ILE A 216 -15.64 -3.54 4.42
CA ILE A 216 -16.02 -2.26 3.83
C ILE A 216 -17.21 -2.50 2.88
N PRO A 217 -18.36 -1.87 3.16
CA PRO A 217 -19.54 -2.01 2.31
C PRO A 217 -19.33 -1.35 0.95
N HIS A 218 -20.09 -1.79 -0.03
CA HIS A 218 -20.14 -1.16 -1.34
C HIS A 218 -20.83 0.21 -1.24
N ASP A 219 -20.04 1.28 -1.40
CA ASP A 219 -20.53 2.67 -1.39
C ASP A 219 -19.95 3.45 -2.59
N PRO A 220 -20.52 3.22 -3.80
CA PRO A 220 -20.02 3.88 -5.00
C PRO A 220 -20.23 5.40 -4.98
N GLN A 221 -21.17 5.90 -4.20
CA GLN A 221 -21.45 7.32 -4.11
C GLN A 221 -20.33 8.05 -3.37
N SER A 222 -20.02 7.64 -2.15
CA SER A 222 -18.96 8.30 -1.34
C SER A 222 -17.58 8.13 -1.98
N PHE A 223 -17.25 6.91 -2.42
CA PHE A 223 -15.95 6.63 -3.06
C PHE A 223 -15.82 7.34 -4.41
N GLY A 224 -16.87 7.35 -5.24
CA GLY A 224 -16.87 8.06 -6.51
C GLY A 224 -16.75 9.57 -6.33
N GLN A 225 -17.43 10.15 -5.33
CA GLN A 225 -17.32 11.55 -4.99
C GLN A 225 -15.91 11.92 -4.48
N ALA A 226 -15.33 11.08 -3.62
CA ALA A 226 -13.98 11.31 -3.12
C ALA A 226 -12.97 11.30 -4.26
N GLN A 227 -12.96 10.24 -5.07
CA GLN A 227 -12.05 10.09 -6.19
C GLN A 227 -12.22 11.21 -7.25
N GLY A 228 -13.45 11.54 -7.61
CA GLY A 228 -13.73 12.60 -8.60
C GLY A 228 -13.28 14.01 -8.14
N ASN A 229 -13.09 14.21 -6.85
CA ASN A 229 -12.63 15.49 -6.29
C ASN A 229 -11.16 15.45 -5.80
N GLY A 230 -10.43 14.36 -6.01
CA GLY A 230 -9.07 14.20 -5.50
C GLY A 230 -9.00 14.31 -3.97
N LYS A 231 -9.96 13.69 -3.28
CA LYS A 231 -10.12 13.73 -1.82
C LYS A 231 -10.20 12.33 -1.24
N MET A 232 -9.93 12.22 0.05
CA MET A 232 -10.10 10.97 0.79
C MET A 232 -11.53 10.87 1.36
N ILE A 233 -11.97 9.65 1.68
CA ILE A 233 -13.32 9.39 2.21
C ILE A 233 -13.61 10.23 3.47
N TYR A 234 -12.63 10.36 4.35
CA TYR A 234 -12.80 11.18 5.56
C TYR A 234 -13.12 12.65 5.25
N GLU A 235 -12.64 13.19 4.12
CA GLU A 235 -12.87 14.59 3.73
C GLU A 235 -14.29 14.82 3.15
N VAL A 236 -14.89 13.80 2.54
CA VAL A 236 -16.22 13.91 1.90
C VAL A 236 -17.34 13.27 2.71
N ALA A 237 -17.04 12.23 3.47
CA ALA A 237 -18.00 11.48 4.27
C ALA A 237 -17.43 11.12 5.66
N PRO A 238 -17.10 12.10 6.52
CA PRO A 238 -16.43 11.86 7.81
C PRO A 238 -17.25 11.02 8.80
N LYS A 239 -18.53 10.83 8.53
CA LYS A 239 -19.44 9.99 9.34
C LYS A 239 -19.79 8.66 8.66
N SER A 240 -19.19 8.35 7.52
CA SER A 240 -19.32 7.04 6.88
C SER A 240 -18.82 5.95 7.82
N LYS A 241 -19.59 4.86 7.90
CA LYS A 241 -19.26 3.72 8.76
C LYS A 241 -18.34 2.75 8.04
#